data_c60ac134fbd34495644e24f2f7de439f
#
_entry.id   c60ac134fbd34495644e24f2f7de439f
#
_cell.length_a   1.000
_cell.length_b   1.000
_cell.length_c   1.000
_cell.angle_alpha   90.00
_cell.angle_beta   90.00
_cell.angle_gamma   90.00
#
_symmetry.space_group_name_H-M   'P 1'
#
loop_
_entity.id
_entity.type
_entity.pdbx_description
1 polymer ?
#
loop_
_entity_poly.entity_id
_entity_poly.type
_entity_poly.pdbx_seq_one_letter_code
_entity_poly.pdbx_strand_id
1 'polypeptide(L)'
;QVKGEDTGICIIDSTKLVVCHNLRIKRHRVFKGLAGRGKSSTGWFYGFKVHIVINNLGEIINLKITSGSVHDVAVLESLTQELKGILLGDKGYLSKAKTEALAARGLRLLTPSRKNMKNKPIQTEEEKQLLCRRGLIETVNDQLKNLHQLEHSRHRSVNNFMVNIMAAVVAYCLNPNK
;
A
#
# COMPACT_ATOMS: atom_id res chain seq x y z
N GLN A 1 17.30 -8.98 11.37
CA GLN A 1 16.40 -9.04 10.19
C GLN A 1 15.56 -7.77 10.16
N VAL A 2 15.55 -7.06 9.03
CA VAL A 2 14.83 -5.76 8.92
C VAL A 2 13.38 -5.95 8.45
N LYS A 3 13.11 -7.08 7.79
CA LYS A 3 11.80 -7.45 7.24
C LYS A 3 10.98 -8.21 8.30
N GLY A 4 9.68 -7.89 8.43
CA GLY A 4 8.75 -8.63 9.29
C GLY A 4 8.46 -10.04 8.76
N GLU A 5 7.95 -10.89 9.61
CA GLU A 5 7.56 -12.26 9.30
C GLU A 5 6.07 -12.38 9.03
N ASP A 6 5.68 -13.35 8.19
CA ASP A 6 4.26 -13.65 7.97
C ASP A 6 3.67 -14.33 9.22
N THR A 7 2.75 -13.66 9.87
CA THR A 7 2.04 -14.14 11.08
C THR A 7 0.69 -14.82 10.76
N GLY A 8 0.39 -15.02 9.47
CA GLY A 8 -0.91 -15.53 9.00
C GLY A 8 -2.00 -14.45 8.89
N ILE A 9 -1.76 -13.24 9.38
CA ILE A 9 -2.64 -12.07 9.20
C ILE A 9 -1.83 -10.91 8.69
N CYS A 10 -2.11 -10.50 7.46
CA CYS A 10 -1.43 -9.39 6.80
C CYS A 10 -2.42 -8.29 6.41
N ILE A 11 -1.92 -7.08 6.27
CA ILE A 11 -2.70 -5.92 5.86
C ILE A 11 -2.01 -5.27 4.67
N ILE A 12 -2.75 -4.97 3.61
CA ILE A 12 -2.24 -4.29 2.42
C ILE A 12 -2.91 -2.95 2.22
N ASP A 13 -2.11 -1.94 1.89
CA ASP A 13 -2.60 -0.63 1.47
C ASP A 13 -1.61 0.05 0.53
N SER A 14 -2.05 1.14 -0.09
CA SER A 14 -1.20 2.00 -0.91
C SER A 14 -1.26 3.45 -0.46
N THR A 15 -0.11 4.09 -0.35
CA THR A 15 -0.01 5.51 -0.07
C THR A 15 0.59 6.26 -1.26
N LYS A 16 0.05 7.46 -1.56
CA LYS A 16 0.56 8.31 -2.63
C LYS A 16 1.85 9.02 -2.23
N LEU A 17 2.77 9.17 -3.18
CA LEU A 17 3.92 10.07 -3.09
C LEU A 17 3.80 11.12 -4.19
N VAL A 18 3.48 12.34 -3.81
CA VAL A 18 3.30 13.45 -4.74
C VAL A 18 4.65 14.06 -5.07
N VAL A 19 4.99 14.14 -6.37
CA VAL A 19 6.28 14.68 -6.81
C VAL A 19 6.22 16.15 -7.24
N CYS A 20 5.04 16.65 -7.63
CA CYS A 20 4.81 18.07 -7.87
C CYS A 20 3.32 18.40 -7.87
N HIS A 21 3.01 19.68 -7.70
CA HIS A 21 1.64 20.17 -7.86
C HIS A 21 1.13 19.97 -9.31
N ASN A 22 -0.16 19.68 -9.47
CA ASN A 22 -0.76 19.32 -10.76
C ASN A 22 -0.52 20.36 -11.88
N LEU A 23 -0.49 21.65 -11.56
CA LEU A 23 -0.19 22.73 -12.51
C LEU A 23 1.24 22.68 -13.06
N ARG A 24 2.16 22.01 -12.37
CA ARG A 24 3.58 21.92 -12.73
C ARG A 24 3.94 20.68 -13.54
N ILE A 25 3.00 19.76 -13.79
CA ILE A 25 3.27 18.47 -14.47
C ILE A 25 3.98 18.68 -15.80
N LYS A 26 3.50 19.63 -16.64
CA LYS A 26 4.11 19.92 -17.95
C LYS A 26 5.57 20.39 -17.88
N ARG A 27 5.98 21.02 -16.78
CA ARG A 27 7.35 21.54 -16.54
C ARG A 27 8.22 20.56 -15.76
N HIS A 28 7.65 19.50 -15.21
CA HIS A 28 8.35 18.53 -14.36
C HIS A 28 9.16 17.56 -15.23
N ARG A 29 10.50 17.65 -15.16
CA ARG A 29 11.39 16.84 -16.01
C ARG A 29 11.94 15.61 -15.31
N VAL A 30 12.21 15.68 -14.00
CA VAL A 30 12.93 14.64 -13.23
C VAL A 30 12.25 13.27 -13.31
N PHE A 31 10.92 13.21 -13.16
CA PHE A 31 10.16 11.96 -13.18
C PHE A 31 9.30 11.81 -14.45
N LYS A 32 9.64 12.54 -15.52
CA LYS A 32 8.92 12.41 -16.80
C LYS A 32 9.08 10.98 -17.33
N GLY A 33 7.97 10.33 -17.67
CA GLY A 33 7.94 8.93 -18.14
C GLY A 33 7.96 7.88 -17.01
N LEU A 34 8.23 8.26 -15.76
CA LEU A 34 8.22 7.37 -14.59
C LEU A 34 7.01 7.60 -13.70
N ALA A 35 6.76 8.86 -13.33
CA ALA A 35 5.60 9.23 -12.53
C ALA A 35 4.33 9.26 -13.39
N GLY A 36 3.19 9.02 -12.76
CA GLY A 36 1.88 9.05 -13.40
C GLY A 36 0.83 9.83 -12.63
N ARG A 37 -0.26 10.19 -13.32
CA ARG A 37 -1.44 10.76 -12.68
C ARG A 37 -2.24 9.64 -12.01
N GLY A 38 -2.51 9.81 -10.72
CA GLY A 38 -3.39 8.95 -9.95
C GLY A 38 -4.52 9.74 -9.31
N LYS A 39 -5.56 9.04 -8.88
CA LYS A 39 -6.68 9.59 -8.11
C LYS A 39 -6.67 8.97 -6.72
N SER A 40 -6.78 9.80 -5.70
CA SER A 40 -6.96 9.40 -4.30
C SER A 40 -8.24 10.00 -3.74
N SER A 41 -8.58 9.68 -2.49
CA SER A 41 -9.72 10.29 -1.76
C SER A 41 -9.61 11.82 -1.69
N THR A 42 -8.39 12.36 -1.67
CA THR A 42 -8.11 13.81 -1.61
C THR A 42 -7.98 14.47 -3.00
N GLY A 43 -8.27 13.74 -4.09
CA GLY A 43 -8.24 14.27 -5.46
C GLY A 43 -7.14 13.71 -6.34
N TRP A 44 -6.90 14.38 -7.47
CA TRP A 44 -5.88 14.00 -8.44
C TRP A 44 -4.49 14.41 -7.96
N PHE A 45 -3.51 13.52 -8.18
CA PHE A 45 -2.09 13.79 -7.92
C PHE A 45 -1.22 13.32 -9.08
N TYR A 46 0.02 13.80 -9.11
CA TYR A 46 1.06 13.33 -10.02
C TYR A 46 2.25 12.83 -9.22
N GLY A 47 2.63 11.58 -9.42
CA GLY A 47 3.70 10.97 -8.65
C GLY A 47 3.69 9.44 -8.71
N PHE A 48 3.95 8.83 -7.57
CA PHE A 48 4.05 7.40 -7.38
C PHE A 48 3.06 6.93 -6.31
N LYS A 49 2.88 5.61 -6.23
CA LYS A 49 2.27 4.92 -5.10
C LYS A 49 3.30 3.99 -4.46
N VAL A 50 3.33 3.97 -3.14
CA VAL A 50 4.01 2.95 -2.37
C VAL A 50 2.94 2.00 -1.86
N HIS A 51 3.00 0.77 -2.33
CA HIS A 51 2.14 -0.32 -1.86
C HIS A 51 2.92 -1.06 -0.77
N ILE A 52 2.30 -1.24 0.37
CA ILE A 52 2.93 -1.83 1.56
C ILE A 52 2.09 -3.00 2.03
N VAL A 53 2.74 -4.07 2.43
CA VAL A 53 2.13 -5.17 3.19
C VAL A 53 2.80 -5.22 4.55
N ILE A 54 1.99 -5.19 5.59
CA ILE A 54 2.42 -5.36 6.97
C ILE A 54 1.78 -6.60 7.59
N ASN A 55 2.39 -7.13 8.66
CA ASN A 55 1.74 -8.11 9.51
C ASN A 55 0.84 -7.43 10.57
N ASN A 56 0.21 -8.22 11.42
CA ASN A 56 -0.67 -7.74 12.50
C ASN A 56 0.08 -7.03 13.65
N LEU A 57 1.41 -7.01 13.63
CA LEU A 57 2.28 -6.28 14.58
C LEU A 57 2.76 -4.93 14.01
N GLY A 58 2.39 -4.59 12.76
CA GLY A 58 2.82 -3.37 12.09
C GLY A 58 4.17 -3.50 11.39
N GLU A 59 4.78 -4.68 11.33
CA GLU A 59 6.06 -4.86 10.65
C GLU A 59 5.88 -4.98 9.14
N ILE A 60 6.74 -4.30 8.38
CA ILE A 60 6.70 -4.33 6.92
C ILE A 60 7.23 -5.68 6.42
N ILE A 61 6.36 -6.42 5.72
CA ILE A 61 6.70 -7.70 5.08
C ILE A 61 7.14 -7.46 3.63
N ASN A 62 6.42 -6.63 2.90
CA ASN A 62 6.71 -6.38 1.49
C ASN A 62 6.35 -4.96 1.08
N LEU A 63 7.05 -4.46 0.07
CA LEU A 63 6.86 -3.12 -0.45
C LEU A 63 7.07 -3.09 -1.96
N LYS A 64 6.26 -2.28 -2.66
CA LYS A 64 6.42 -2.03 -4.09
C LYS A 64 6.09 -0.58 -4.43
N ILE A 65 6.94 0.03 -5.26
CA ILE A 65 6.72 1.38 -5.78
C ILE A 65 6.22 1.27 -7.21
N THR A 66 5.16 1.99 -7.53
CA THR A 66 4.59 2.05 -8.88
C THR A 66 4.32 3.49 -9.29
N SER A 67 4.13 3.71 -10.58
CA SER A 67 3.56 4.96 -11.08
C SER A 67 2.19 5.22 -10.44
N GLY A 68 1.85 6.45 -10.16
CA GLY A 68 0.56 6.84 -9.58
C GLY A 68 -0.66 6.39 -10.38
N SER A 69 -0.50 6.12 -11.69
CA SER A 69 -1.55 5.63 -12.58
C SER A 69 -1.89 4.14 -12.41
N VAL A 70 -1.04 3.37 -11.74
CA VAL A 70 -1.24 1.92 -11.55
C VAL A 70 -2.35 1.68 -10.53
N HIS A 71 -3.27 0.79 -10.85
CA HIS A 71 -4.33 0.37 -9.95
C HIS A 71 -3.81 -0.57 -8.86
N ASP A 72 -4.30 -0.43 -7.63
CA ASP A 72 -3.83 -1.19 -6.46
C ASP A 72 -3.99 -2.70 -6.64
N VAL A 73 -5.05 -3.14 -7.31
CA VAL A 73 -5.29 -4.55 -7.66
C VAL A 73 -4.18 -5.15 -8.54
N ALA A 74 -3.52 -4.33 -9.38
CA ALA A 74 -2.53 -4.84 -10.32
C ALA A 74 -1.26 -5.39 -9.66
N VAL A 75 -0.94 -4.89 -8.46
CA VAL A 75 0.26 -5.30 -7.71
C VAL A 75 0.00 -6.41 -6.69
N LEU A 76 -1.26 -6.76 -6.46
CA LEU A 76 -1.70 -7.64 -5.40
C LEU A 76 -0.96 -8.98 -5.41
N GLU A 77 -0.94 -9.67 -6.54
CA GLU A 77 -0.27 -10.98 -6.66
C GLU A 77 1.22 -10.90 -6.39
N SER A 78 1.91 -9.90 -6.98
CA SER A 78 3.36 -9.75 -6.83
C SER A 78 3.80 -9.42 -5.40
N LEU A 79 2.95 -8.73 -4.64
CA LEU A 79 3.24 -8.36 -3.25
C LEU A 79 2.93 -9.49 -2.25
N THR A 80 2.12 -10.46 -2.65
CA THR A 80 1.60 -11.49 -1.75
C THR A 80 2.01 -12.91 -2.15
N GLN A 81 3.06 -13.07 -2.98
CA GLN A 81 3.44 -14.38 -3.54
C GLN A 81 3.70 -15.45 -2.49
N GLU A 82 4.37 -15.07 -1.40
CA GLU A 82 4.80 -15.98 -0.34
C GLU A 82 3.84 -16.01 0.87
N LEU A 83 2.80 -15.17 0.86
CA LEU A 83 1.90 -15.02 2.00
C LEU A 83 0.80 -16.09 1.99
N LYS A 84 0.40 -16.50 3.19
CA LYS A 84 -0.71 -17.41 3.47
C LYS A 84 -1.62 -16.87 4.56
N GLY A 85 -2.79 -17.49 4.75
CA GLY A 85 -3.73 -17.08 5.79
C GLY A 85 -4.68 -15.96 5.34
N ILE A 86 -4.71 -14.82 6.04
CA ILE A 86 -5.67 -13.75 5.82
C ILE A 86 -4.97 -12.47 5.39
N LEU A 87 -5.44 -11.86 4.31
CA LEU A 87 -5.00 -10.56 3.83
C LEU A 87 -6.16 -9.54 3.95
N LEU A 88 -5.97 -8.52 4.74
CA LEU A 88 -6.91 -7.42 4.90
C LEU A 88 -6.58 -6.30 3.91
N GLY A 89 -7.53 -5.90 3.09
CA GLY A 89 -7.34 -4.83 2.11
C GLY A 89 -8.50 -3.83 2.09
N ASP A 90 -8.30 -2.69 1.44
CA ASP A 90 -9.39 -1.76 1.17
C ASP A 90 -10.25 -2.24 -0.03
N LYS A 91 -11.41 -1.59 -0.22
CA LYS A 91 -12.35 -1.83 -1.34
C LYS A 91 -11.70 -1.69 -2.72
N GLY A 92 -10.57 -0.98 -2.81
CA GLY A 92 -9.76 -0.84 -4.00
C GLY A 92 -9.14 -2.15 -4.50
N TYR A 93 -8.93 -3.11 -3.61
CA TYR A 93 -8.36 -4.44 -3.92
C TYR A 93 -9.41 -5.47 -4.36
N LEU A 94 -10.69 -5.10 -4.38
CA LEU A 94 -11.79 -6.02 -4.66
C LEU A 94 -11.84 -6.40 -6.13
N SER A 95 -11.50 -7.65 -6.43
CA SER A 95 -11.53 -8.27 -7.77
C SER A 95 -11.83 -9.76 -7.63
N LYS A 96 -12.91 -10.23 -8.23
CA LYS A 96 -13.32 -11.65 -8.15
C LYS A 96 -12.19 -12.59 -8.58
N ALA A 97 -11.63 -12.36 -9.77
CA ALA A 97 -10.56 -13.19 -10.31
C ALA A 97 -9.31 -13.23 -9.40
N LYS A 98 -8.91 -12.06 -8.82
CA LYS A 98 -7.76 -11.99 -7.91
C LYS A 98 -8.06 -12.67 -6.58
N THR A 99 -9.27 -12.53 -6.05
CA THR A 99 -9.69 -13.20 -4.80
C THR A 99 -9.64 -14.71 -4.96
N GLU A 100 -10.15 -15.25 -6.07
CA GLU A 100 -10.10 -16.67 -6.38
C GLU A 100 -8.66 -17.19 -6.56
N ALA A 101 -7.81 -16.45 -7.28
CA ALA A 101 -6.39 -16.79 -7.46
C ALA A 101 -5.60 -16.79 -6.13
N LEU A 102 -5.89 -15.85 -5.24
CA LEU A 102 -5.27 -15.81 -3.90
C LEU A 102 -5.75 -16.98 -3.04
N ALA A 103 -7.05 -17.26 -3.04
CA ALA A 103 -7.64 -18.37 -2.28
C ALA A 103 -7.05 -19.74 -2.69
N ALA A 104 -6.80 -19.95 -3.99
CA ALA A 104 -6.15 -21.16 -4.51
C ALA A 104 -4.73 -21.35 -3.97
N ARG A 105 -4.06 -20.29 -3.49
CA ARG A 105 -2.73 -20.34 -2.86
C ARG A 105 -2.78 -20.43 -1.34
N GLY A 106 -3.96 -20.47 -0.74
CA GLY A 106 -4.14 -20.46 0.71
C GLY A 106 -4.09 -19.06 1.34
N LEU A 107 -4.30 -18.00 0.56
CA LEU A 107 -4.38 -16.62 1.04
C LEU A 107 -5.81 -16.07 0.83
N ARG A 108 -6.53 -15.82 1.89
CA ARG A 108 -7.90 -15.31 1.85
C ARG A 108 -7.93 -13.79 1.93
N LEU A 109 -8.36 -13.14 0.85
CA LEU A 109 -8.53 -11.69 0.82
C LEU A 109 -9.86 -11.28 1.49
N LEU A 110 -9.78 -10.48 2.54
CA LEU A 110 -10.93 -9.83 3.19
C LEU A 110 -10.92 -8.34 2.90
N THR A 111 -12.02 -7.82 2.37
CA THR A 111 -12.22 -6.39 2.10
C THR A 111 -13.60 -5.95 2.59
N PRO A 112 -13.77 -4.68 2.97
CA PRO A 112 -15.10 -4.15 3.24
C PRO A 112 -15.98 -4.21 1.99
N SER A 113 -17.25 -4.59 2.15
CA SER A 113 -18.21 -4.63 1.06
C SER A 113 -18.50 -3.24 0.50
N ARG A 114 -18.70 -3.13 -0.82
CA ARG A 114 -19.19 -1.88 -1.41
C ARG A 114 -20.70 -1.70 -1.13
N LYS A 115 -21.15 -0.47 -0.89
CA LYS A 115 -22.57 -0.17 -0.59
C LYS A 115 -23.52 -0.75 -1.64
N ASN A 116 -23.15 -0.65 -2.93
CA ASN A 116 -23.98 -1.02 -4.08
C ASN A 116 -23.69 -2.45 -4.60
N MET A 117 -23.12 -3.32 -3.80
CA MET A 117 -22.83 -4.70 -4.19
C MET A 117 -24.11 -5.54 -4.12
N LYS A 118 -24.53 -6.13 -5.25
CA LYS A 118 -25.74 -6.98 -5.31
C LYS A 118 -25.61 -8.23 -4.45
N ASN A 119 -24.43 -8.89 -4.51
CA ASN A 119 -24.13 -10.09 -3.73
C ASN A 119 -23.01 -9.74 -2.73
N LYS A 120 -23.38 -9.24 -1.56
CA LYS A 120 -22.43 -8.98 -0.47
C LYS A 120 -22.04 -10.31 0.16
N PRO A 121 -20.74 -10.62 0.30
CA PRO A 121 -20.32 -11.77 1.08
C PRO A 121 -20.77 -11.58 2.53
N ILE A 122 -21.33 -12.64 3.10
CA ILE A 122 -21.71 -12.67 4.52
C ILE A 122 -20.39 -12.73 5.30
N GLN A 123 -20.12 -11.71 6.10
CA GLN A 123 -18.95 -11.66 6.97
C GLN A 123 -19.34 -12.07 8.38
N THR A 124 -18.55 -12.94 8.99
CA THR A 124 -18.70 -13.28 10.40
C THR A 124 -18.33 -12.10 11.30
N GLU A 125 -18.72 -12.14 12.57
CA GLU A 125 -18.31 -11.09 13.53
C GLU A 125 -16.79 -11.05 13.72
N GLU A 126 -16.12 -12.18 13.68
CA GLU A 126 -14.66 -12.26 13.72
C GLU A 126 -14.01 -11.56 12.51
N GLU A 127 -14.56 -11.76 11.31
CA GLU A 127 -14.08 -11.09 10.10
C GLU A 127 -14.29 -9.58 10.15
N LYS A 128 -15.39 -9.12 10.71
CA LYS A 128 -15.63 -7.69 10.93
C LYS A 128 -14.62 -7.09 11.92
N GLN A 129 -14.34 -7.80 13.01
CA GLN A 129 -13.32 -7.38 13.98
C GLN A 129 -11.92 -7.32 13.35
N LEU A 130 -11.56 -8.31 12.51
CA LEU A 130 -10.31 -8.29 11.76
C LEU A 130 -10.23 -7.08 10.81
N LEU A 131 -11.32 -6.77 10.11
CA LEU A 131 -11.37 -5.60 9.22
C LEU A 131 -11.19 -4.27 9.99
N CYS A 132 -11.59 -4.18 11.25
CA CYS A 132 -11.30 -3.01 12.09
C CYS A 132 -9.79 -2.83 12.34
N ARG A 133 -9.03 -3.93 12.42
CA ARG A 133 -7.57 -3.88 12.60
C ARG A 133 -6.83 -3.33 11.38
N ARG A 134 -7.50 -3.21 10.24
CA ARG A 134 -6.92 -2.59 9.03
C ARG A 134 -6.42 -1.15 9.30
N GLY A 135 -6.98 -0.45 10.28
CA GLY A 135 -6.50 0.87 10.68
C GLY A 135 -5.02 0.92 11.08
N LEU A 136 -4.40 -0.20 11.46
CA LEU A 136 -2.98 -0.26 11.79
C LEU A 136 -2.09 0.19 10.62
N ILE A 137 -2.44 -0.14 9.36
CA ILE A 137 -1.63 0.28 8.21
C ILE A 137 -1.71 1.78 7.95
N GLU A 138 -2.78 2.44 8.39
CA GLU A 138 -2.92 3.90 8.32
C GLU A 138 -1.92 4.56 9.28
N THR A 139 -1.75 4.00 10.49
CA THR A 139 -0.72 4.42 11.45
C THR A 139 0.69 4.21 10.89
N VAL A 140 0.97 3.06 10.28
CA VAL A 140 2.26 2.78 9.63
C VAL A 140 2.54 3.79 8.51
N ASN A 141 1.56 4.06 7.65
CA ASN A 141 1.67 5.04 6.58
C ASN A 141 1.92 6.46 7.12
N ASP A 142 1.26 6.83 8.23
CA ASP A 142 1.44 8.11 8.87
C ASP A 142 2.85 8.26 9.46
N GLN A 143 3.34 7.24 10.17
CA GLN A 143 4.71 7.22 10.69
C GLN A 143 5.75 7.32 9.59
N LEU A 144 5.60 6.54 8.51
CA LEU A 144 6.51 6.60 7.36
C LEU A 144 6.56 8.01 6.75
N LYS A 145 5.43 8.69 6.62
CA LYS A 145 5.37 10.03 6.04
C LYS A 145 5.85 11.12 6.96
N ASN A 146 5.38 11.13 8.20
CA ASN A 146 5.56 12.23 9.12
C ASN A 146 6.82 12.10 9.99
N LEU A 147 7.13 10.88 10.46
CA LEU A 147 8.34 10.65 11.28
C LEU A 147 9.57 10.34 10.42
N HIS A 148 9.40 9.51 9.39
CA HIS A 148 10.52 9.04 8.56
C HIS A 148 10.65 9.77 7.23
N GLN A 149 9.90 10.84 7.00
CA GLN A 149 10.00 11.73 5.84
C GLN A 149 9.91 11.00 4.49
N LEU A 150 9.08 9.95 4.38
CA LEU A 150 8.86 9.19 3.16
C LEU A 150 8.39 10.09 2.01
N GLU A 151 7.50 11.05 2.30
CA GLU A 151 7.00 12.03 1.35
C GLU A 151 7.85 13.32 1.42
N HIS A 152 9.03 13.27 0.82
CA HIS A 152 9.87 14.45 0.63
C HIS A 152 9.65 15.01 -0.77
N SER A 153 9.23 16.26 -0.89
CA SER A 153 9.09 16.96 -2.16
C SER A 153 10.43 17.62 -2.57
N ARG A 154 10.65 17.84 -3.86
CA ARG A 154 11.82 18.52 -4.44
C ARG A 154 13.03 17.63 -4.69
N HIS A 155 12.87 16.33 -4.87
CA HIS A 155 13.95 15.50 -5.38
C HIS A 155 14.41 15.98 -6.77
N ARG A 156 15.73 16.10 -6.93
CA ARG A 156 16.37 16.53 -8.19
C ARG A 156 16.87 15.35 -9.03
N SER A 157 16.79 14.14 -8.52
CA SER A 157 17.12 12.91 -9.24
C SER A 157 16.25 11.74 -8.80
N VAL A 158 16.06 10.79 -9.70
CA VAL A 158 15.35 9.54 -9.43
C VAL A 158 16.08 8.72 -8.35
N ASN A 159 17.41 8.65 -8.44
CA ASN A 159 18.21 7.88 -7.47
C ASN A 159 18.03 8.42 -6.04
N ASN A 160 18.13 9.73 -5.85
CA ASN A 160 17.95 10.34 -4.52
C ASN A 160 16.52 10.13 -3.99
N PHE A 161 15.52 10.10 -4.86
CA PHE A 161 14.15 9.76 -4.49
C PHE A 161 14.05 8.32 -3.99
N MET A 162 14.65 7.37 -4.70
CA MET A 162 14.65 5.95 -4.29
C MET A 162 15.42 5.74 -2.99
N VAL A 163 16.58 6.39 -2.84
CA VAL A 163 17.38 6.34 -1.59
C VAL A 163 16.56 6.89 -0.41
N ASN A 164 15.85 8.01 -0.59
CA ASN A 164 14.99 8.56 0.46
C ASN A 164 13.89 7.59 0.89
N ILE A 165 13.21 6.95 -0.06
CA ILE A 165 12.18 5.95 0.24
C ILE A 165 12.77 4.77 1.02
N MET A 166 13.89 4.23 0.55
CA MET A 166 14.55 3.10 1.23
C MET A 166 15.03 3.48 2.62
N ALA A 167 15.61 4.66 2.79
CA ALA A 167 16.05 5.17 4.10
C ALA A 167 14.85 5.31 5.07
N ALA A 168 13.72 5.84 4.61
CA ALA A 168 12.50 5.96 5.42
C ALA A 168 11.98 4.60 5.87
N VAL A 169 11.94 3.62 4.95
CA VAL A 169 11.48 2.26 5.25
C VAL A 169 12.41 1.56 6.23
N VAL A 170 13.73 1.65 6.03
CA VAL A 170 14.73 1.06 6.94
C VAL A 170 14.65 1.70 8.32
N ALA A 171 14.54 3.04 8.41
CA ALA A 171 14.40 3.76 9.67
C ALA A 171 13.13 3.32 10.43
N TYR A 172 12.01 3.15 9.71
CA TYR A 172 10.79 2.59 10.30
C TYR A 172 11.02 1.17 10.84
N CYS A 173 11.62 0.28 10.04
CA CYS A 173 11.84 -1.11 10.43
C CYS A 173 12.76 -1.24 11.65
N LEU A 174 13.73 -0.34 11.81
CA LEU A 174 14.67 -0.31 12.93
C LEU A 174 14.13 0.43 14.16
N ASN A 175 13.00 1.11 14.06
CA ASN A 175 12.41 1.85 15.19
C ASN A 175 11.86 0.85 16.23
N PRO A 176 12.36 0.85 17.48
CA PRO A 176 11.86 -0.04 18.53
C PRO A 176 10.47 0.34 19.04
N ASN A 177 10.02 1.57 18.78
CA ASN A 177 8.75 2.12 19.26
C ASN A 177 7.68 2.20 18.15
N LYS A 178 7.69 1.31 17.18
CA LYS A 178 6.71 1.24 16.10
C LYS A 178 5.42 0.53 16.52
#